data_5275894ba1baded52b72d4fe5358e09f
#
_entry.id   5275894ba1baded52b72d4fe5358e09f
#
_cell.length_a   1.000
_cell.length_b   1.000
_cell.length_c   1.000
_cell.angle_alpha   90.00
_cell.angle_beta   90.00
_cell.angle_gamma   90.00
#
_symmetry.space_group_name_H-M   'P 1'
#
loop_
_entity.id
_entity.type
_entity.pdbx_description
1 polymer ?
#
loop_
_entity_poly.entity_id
_entity_poly.type
_entity_poly.pdbx_seq_one_letter_code
_entity_poly.pdbx_strand_id
1 'polypeptide(L)'
;MKKILFILSIIFIGCETQNNKDNATWSFDASTGDYIEWQSENDFANEMTNAAFVHLYNVEYEKANVFFEKALEYDPSLFGPHVVLAGLAPAGSEKEAMHVEKAKENVAEKNETSKVFVSLLDLPRQSRWWPLIGPGAHDKWSEMRTLEPKGKLIHYYYAFSIPGMENKISEMESLLAELRDGVGDSESLAVSGDHSFMIAPIVNVLGY
;
A
#
# COMPACT_ATOMS: atom_id res chain seq x y z
N MET A 1 -4.78 -70.32 -19.60
CA MET A 1 -4.00 -69.12 -19.23
C MET A 1 -4.95 -67.89 -19.28
N LYS A 2 -5.46 -67.44 -18.13
CA LYS A 2 -6.35 -66.29 -18.05
C LYS A 2 -5.50 -65.04 -17.77
N LYS A 3 -5.49 -64.07 -18.71
CA LYS A 3 -4.84 -62.80 -18.55
C LYS A 3 -5.76 -61.88 -17.71
N ILE A 4 -5.34 -61.56 -16.51
CA ILE A 4 -6.01 -60.58 -15.65
C ILE A 4 -5.52 -59.19 -16.06
N LEU A 5 -6.45 -58.36 -16.58
CA LEU A 5 -6.21 -56.98 -16.93
C LEU A 5 -6.42 -56.14 -15.66
N PHE A 6 -5.34 -55.59 -15.10
CA PHE A 6 -5.43 -54.61 -14.01
C PHE A 6 -5.74 -53.23 -14.62
N ILE A 7 -6.97 -52.78 -14.43
CA ILE A 7 -7.35 -51.39 -14.73
C ILE A 7 -6.98 -50.54 -13.52
N LEU A 8 -5.94 -49.73 -13.66
CA LEU A 8 -5.55 -48.75 -12.66
C LEU A 8 -6.45 -47.54 -12.80
N SER A 9 -7.48 -47.47 -11.97
CA SER A 9 -8.32 -46.27 -11.84
C SER A 9 -7.55 -45.20 -11.10
N ILE A 10 -6.99 -44.23 -11.83
CA ILE A 10 -6.42 -43.01 -11.26
C ILE A 10 -7.60 -42.15 -10.82
N ILE A 11 -7.87 -42.14 -9.52
CA ILE A 11 -8.79 -41.19 -8.91
C ILE A 11 -8.05 -39.84 -8.89
N PHE A 12 -8.37 -38.98 -9.84
CA PHE A 12 -8.09 -37.56 -9.71
C PHE A 12 -8.94 -37.03 -8.56
N ILE A 13 -8.34 -36.93 -7.38
CA ILE A 13 -8.89 -36.06 -6.34
C ILE A 13 -8.63 -34.64 -6.85
N GLY A 14 -9.64 -34.10 -7.54
CA GLY A 14 -9.68 -32.68 -7.81
C GLY A 14 -9.66 -31.97 -6.47
N CYS A 15 -8.58 -31.26 -6.19
CA CYS A 15 -8.58 -30.21 -5.21
C CYS A 15 -9.53 -29.14 -5.77
N GLU A 16 -10.83 -29.25 -5.45
CA GLU A 16 -11.70 -28.10 -5.51
C GLU A 16 -11.16 -27.12 -4.47
N THR A 17 -10.34 -26.21 -4.90
CA THR A 17 -10.18 -24.95 -4.21
C THR A 17 -11.61 -24.40 -4.11
N GLN A 18 -12.19 -24.50 -2.93
CA GLN A 18 -13.37 -23.71 -2.59
C GLN A 18 -12.94 -22.26 -2.78
N ASN A 19 -13.26 -21.75 -3.98
CA ASN A 19 -13.40 -20.32 -4.21
C ASN A 19 -14.56 -19.86 -3.29
N ASN A 20 -14.26 -19.60 -2.04
CA ASN A 20 -15.03 -18.71 -1.23
C ASN A 20 -14.84 -17.31 -1.86
N LYS A 21 -15.49 -17.12 -3.00
CA LYS A 21 -15.87 -15.82 -3.50
C LYS A 21 -17.00 -15.31 -2.60
N ASP A 22 -16.72 -15.10 -1.34
CA ASP A 22 -17.31 -13.96 -0.68
C ASP A 22 -16.81 -12.78 -1.51
N ASN A 23 -17.75 -12.17 -2.24
CA ASN A 23 -17.53 -10.98 -3.04
C ASN A 23 -17.03 -9.87 -2.11
N ALA A 24 -15.77 -9.92 -1.71
CA ALA A 24 -15.03 -8.76 -1.33
C ALA A 24 -14.89 -7.96 -2.64
N THR A 25 -15.95 -7.26 -2.99
CA THR A 25 -15.83 -6.15 -3.90
C THR A 25 -14.84 -5.23 -3.22
N TRP A 26 -13.64 -5.14 -3.77
CA TRP A 26 -12.65 -4.15 -3.44
C TRP A 26 -13.24 -2.78 -3.78
N SER A 27 -14.32 -2.43 -3.10
CA SER A 27 -14.90 -1.11 -3.21
C SER A 27 -14.15 -0.24 -2.23
N PHE A 28 -13.67 0.88 -2.71
CA PHE A 28 -13.13 1.93 -1.89
C PHE A 28 -14.17 2.26 -0.79
N ASP A 29 -13.84 1.94 0.44
CA ASP A 29 -14.73 2.22 1.57
C ASP A 29 -14.32 3.56 2.19
N ALA A 30 -15.09 4.60 1.88
CA ALA A 30 -14.94 5.93 2.48
C ALA A 30 -15.00 5.91 4.01
N SER A 31 -15.59 4.86 4.62
CA SER A 31 -15.66 4.73 6.08
C SER A 31 -14.30 4.48 6.71
N THR A 32 -13.32 3.96 5.96
CA THR A 32 -11.94 3.76 6.41
C THR A 32 -11.13 5.04 6.39
N GLY A 33 -11.55 6.04 5.60
CA GLY A 33 -10.96 7.36 5.54
C GLY A 33 -9.63 7.47 4.79
N ASP A 34 -9.16 6.44 4.10
CA ASP A 34 -7.96 6.53 3.25
C ASP A 34 -8.37 6.67 1.80
N TYR A 35 -8.68 7.90 1.41
CA TYR A 35 -9.25 8.23 0.10
C TYR A 35 -8.20 8.35 -1.02
N ILE A 36 -7.10 7.61 -0.93
CA ILE A 36 -6.14 7.45 -2.03
C ILE A 36 -6.66 6.32 -2.91
N GLU A 37 -7.11 6.63 -4.13
CA GLU A 37 -7.76 5.67 -5.05
C GLU A 37 -6.73 4.78 -5.79
N TRP A 38 -5.95 4.03 -5.04
CA TRP A 38 -4.94 3.10 -5.60
C TRP A 38 -5.40 1.66 -5.76
N GLN A 39 -6.69 1.41 -5.56
CA GLN A 39 -7.30 0.10 -5.79
C GLN A 39 -7.51 -0.16 -7.28
N SER A 40 -7.40 -1.44 -7.65
CA SER A 40 -7.69 -1.98 -8.96
C SER A 40 -9.01 -2.75 -8.94
N GLU A 41 -9.65 -2.90 -10.10
CA GLU A 41 -10.70 -3.89 -10.30
C GLU A 41 -10.13 -5.33 -10.38
N ASN A 42 -8.82 -5.48 -10.47
CA ASN A 42 -8.11 -6.74 -10.51
C ASN A 42 -7.66 -7.17 -9.11
N ASP A 43 -8.26 -8.22 -8.57
CA ASP A 43 -7.97 -8.72 -7.23
C ASP A 43 -6.48 -9.08 -7.05
N PHE A 44 -5.84 -9.66 -8.07
CA PHE A 44 -4.42 -10.00 -8.00
C PHE A 44 -3.53 -8.75 -7.92
N ALA A 45 -3.89 -7.67 -8.60
CA ALA A 45 -3.18 -6.40 -8.47
C ALA A 45 -3.28 -5.85 -7.05
N ASN A 46 -4.45 -5.96 -6.42
CA ASN A 46 -4.67 -5.56 -5.04
C ASN A 46 -3.89 -6.42 -4.06
N GLU A 47 -3.91 -7.76 -4.22
CA GLU A 47 -3.11 -8.68 -3.40
C GLU A 47 -1.61 -8.36 -3.49
N MET A 48 -1.08 -8.14 -4.69
CA MET A 48 0.33 -7.79 -4.88
C MET A 48 0.66 -6.44 -4.27
N THR A 49 -0.22 -5.44 -4.41
CA THR A 49 -0.06 -4.12 -3.79
C THR A 49 -0.03 -4.24 -2.27
N ASN A 50 -0.93 -5.02 -1.67
CA ASN A 50 -0.95 -5.28 -0.23
C ASN A 50 0.34 -5.96 0.25
N ALA A 51 0.77 -7.03 -0.41
CA ALA A 51 2.01 -7.71 -0.08
C ALA A 51 3.22 -6.76 -0.17
N ALA A 52 3.24 -5.90 -1.20
CA ALA A 52 4.29 -4.89 -1.37
C ALA A 52 4.34 -3.92 -0.19
N PHE A 53 3.21 -3.42 0.31
CA PHE A 53 3.17 -2.56 1.49
C PHE A 53 3.67 -3.26 2.74
N VAL A 54 3.28 -4.51 2.98
CA VAL A 54 3.80 -5.30 4.12
C VAL A 54 5.33 -5.36 4.08
N HIS A 55 5.90 -5.70 2.92
CA HIS A 55 7.35 -5.73 2.77
C HIS A 55 8.00 -4.35 2.91
N LEU A 56 7.36 -3.30 2.37
CA LEU A 56 7.86 -1.93 2.50
C LEU A 56 7.96 -1.50 3.97
N TYR A 57 6.93 -1.76 4.77
CA TYR A 57 6.91 -1.42 6.19
C TYR A 57 7.83 -2.30 7.05
N ASN A 58 8.13 -3.50 6.58
CA ASN A 58 9.14 -4.37 7.18
C ASN A 58 10.57 -4.06 6.72
N VAL A 59 10.78 -2.96 5.96
CA VAL A 59 12.10 -2.53 5.46
C VAL A 59 12.72 -3.54 4.47
N GLU A 60 11.90 -4.39 3.89
CA GLU A 60 12.30 -5.39 2.89
C GLU A 60 12.14 -4.84 1.45
N TYR A 61 12.87 -3.77 1.14
CA TYR A 61 12.67 -2.97 -0.08
C TYR A 61 12.76 -3.75 -1.39
N GLU A 62 13.65 -4.73 -1.47
CA GLU A 62 13.80 -5.55 -2.67
C GLU A 62 12.55 -6.39 -2.93
N LYS A 63 11.96 -6.97 -1.88
CA LYS A 63 10.70 -7.71 -1.99
C LYS A 63 9.55 -6.76 -2.32
N ALA A 64 9.45 -5.62 -1.64
CA ALA A 64 8.45 -4.62 -1.94
C ALA A 64 8.47 -4.20 -3.41
N ASN A 65 9.67 -3.95 -3.97
CA ASN A 65 9.85 -3.63 -5.39
C ASN A 65 9.26 -4.70 -6.30
N VAL A 66 9.60 -6.00 -6.04
CA VAL A 66 9.10 -7.12 -6.85
C VAL A 66 7.57 -7.19 -6.82
N PHE A 67 6.96 -7.04 -5.65
CA PHE A 67 5.50 -7.10 -5.53
C PHE A 67 4.79 -5.89 -6.15
N PHE A 68 5.34 -4.67 -6.05
CA PHE A 68 4.80 -3.52 -6.76
C PHE A 68 4.93 -3.66 -8.28
N GLU A 69 6.06 -4.15 -8.80
CA GLU A 69 6.20 -4.44 -10.23
C GLU A 69 5.18 -5.49 -10.66
N LYS A 70 4.95 -6.52 -9.83
CA LYS A 70 3.96 -7.56 -10.09
C LYS A 70 2.53 -7.00 -10.10
N ALA A 71 2.19 -6.08 -9.20
CA ALA A 71 0.90 -5.39 -9.24
C ALA A 71 0.67 -4.67 -10.57
N LEU A 72 1.71 -4.01 -11.10
CA LEU A 72 1.65 -3.32 -12.40
C LEU A 72 1.60 -4.26 -13.61
N GLU A 73 2.05 -5.52 -13.48
CA GLU A 73 1.82 -6.54 -14.53
C GLU A 73 0.33 -6.91 -14.63
N TYR A 74 -0.39 -6.91 -13.51
CA TYR A 74 -1.83 -7.20 -13.47
C TYR A 74 -2.69 -5.97 -13.79
N ASP A 75 -2.25 -4.77 -13.38
CA ASP A 75 -2.93 -3.51 -13.68
C ASP A 75 -1.93 -2.36 -13.87
N PRO A 76 -1.54 -2.07 -15.12
CA PRO A 76 -0.61 -0.98 -15.42
C PRO A 76 -1.15 0.43 -15.13
N SER A 77 -2.46 0.58 -14.88
CA SER A 77 -3.11 1.87 -14.63
C SER A 77 -2.99 2.33 -13.17
N LEU A 78 -2.47 1.51 -12.28
CA LEU A 78 -2.27 1.86 -10.87
C LEU A 78 -1.19 2.96 -10.73
N PHE A 79 -1.56 4.10 -10.13
CA PHE A 79 -0.58 5.17 -9.86
C PHE A 79 0.21 4.93 -8.56
N GLY A 80 -0.40 4.32 -7.54
CA GLY A 80 0.22 4.12 -6.22
C GLY A 80 1.51 3.31 -6.26
N PRO A 81 1.55 2.12 -6.88
CA PRO A 81 2.78 1.38 -7.10
C PRO A 81 3.86 2.20 -7.80
N HIS A 82 3.51 3.00 -8.80
CA HIS A 82 4.47 3.86 -9.49
C HIS A 82 5.09 4.93 -8.57
N VAL A 83 4.32 5.53 -7.66
CA VAL A 83 4.86 6.50 -6.68
C VAL A 83 5.94 5.86 -5.81
N VAL A 84 5.67 4.65 -5.29
CA VAL A 84 6.63 3.95 -4.42
C VAL A 84 7.85 3.48 -5.22
N LEU A 85 7.64 2.91 -6.41
CA LEU A 85 8.72 2.44 -7.28
C LEU A 85 9.64 3.56 -7.76
N ALA A 86 9.12 4.78 -7.96
CA ALA A 86 9.95 5.96 -8.20
C ALA A 86 10.93 6.20 -7.04
N GLY A 87 10.45 6.08 -5.80
CA GLY A 87 11.27 6.20 -4.59
C GLY A 87 12.32 5.09 -4.44
N LEU A 88 12.00 3.87 -4.85
CA LEU A 88 12.89 2.71 -4.77
C LEU A 88 13.91 2.66 -5.92
N ALA A 89 13.66 3.35 -7.04
CA ALA A 89 14.58 3.41 -8.18
C ALA A 89 15.85 4.21 -7.84
N PRO A 90 16.99 3.94 -8.51
CA PRO A 90 18.19 4.77 -8.36
C PRO A 90 17.90 6.23 -8.73
N ALA A 91 18.40 7.17 -7.91
CA ALA A 91 18.17 8.59 -8.11
C ALA A 91 18.67 9.08 -9.49
N GLY A 92 17.82 9.79 -10.22
CA GLY A 92 18.11 10.31 -11.56
C GLY A 92 18.14 9.26 -12.67
N SER A 93 17.67 8.03 -12.40
CA SER A 93 17.62 6.97 -13.41
C SER A 93 16.43 7.14 -14.35
N GLU A 94 16.52 6.54 -15.53
CA GLU A 94 15.39 6.43 -16.47
C GLU A 94 14.20 5.69 -15.86
N LYS A 95 14.48 4.71 -14.97
CA LYS A 95 13.44 3.98 -14.24
C LYS A 95 12.66 4.89 -13.29
N GLU A 96 13.35 5.75 -12.54
CA GLU A 96 12.69 6.77 -11.71
C GLU A 96 11.82 7.69 -12.56
N ALA A 97 12.38 8.26 -13.63
CA ALA A 97 11.67 9.18 -14.51
C ALA A 97 10.41 8.53 -15.12
N MET A 98 10.51 7.29 -15.57
CA MET A 98 9.39 6.51 -16.11
C MET A 98 8.28 6.32 -15.06
N HIS A 99 8.63 5.96 -13.83
CA HIS A 99 7.63 5.77 -12.79
C HIS A 99 6.96 7.08 -12.37
N VAL A 100 7.71 8.20 -12.31
CA VAL A 100 7.16 9.54 -12.07
C VAL A 100 6.15 9.93 -13.15
N GLU A 101 6.49 9.74 -14.42
CA GLU A 101 5.60 10.01 -15.55
C GLU A 101 4.32 9.19 -15.46
N LYS A 102 4.45 7.87 -15.27
CA LYS A 102 3.30 6.96 -15.18
C LYS A 102 2.39 7.25 -14.00
N ALA A 103 2.93 7.60 -12.83
CA ALA A 103 2.12 8.00 -11.69
C ALA A 103 1.27 9.24 -12.02
N LYS A 104 1.86 10.24 -12.68
CA LYS A 104 1.18 11.49 -13.06
C LYS A 104 0.12 11.27 -14.15
N GLU A 105 0.39 10.41 -15.13
CA GLU A 105 -0.60 10.03 -16.14
C GLU A 105 -1.80 9.33 -15.50
N ASN A 106 -1.55 8.32 -14.65
CA ASN A 106 -2.57 7.44 -14.13
C ASN A 106 -3.45 8.10 -13.04
N VAL A 107 -2.98 9.19 -12.41
CA VAL A 107 -3.76 9.92 -11.38
C VAL A 107 -4.68 10.99 -11.95
N ALA A 108 -4.58 11.31 -13.25
CA ALA A 108 -5.24 12.48 -13.84
C ALA A 108 -6.76 12.54 -13.57
N GLU A 109 -7.45 11.41 -13.66
CA GLU A 109 -8.91 11.29 -13.47
C GLU A 109 -9.31 10.84 -12.05
N LYS A 110 -8.34 10.78 -11.11
CA LYS A 110 -8.58 10.38 -9.74
C LYS A 110 -9.00 11.58 -8.87
N ASN A 111 -9.44 11.29 -7.63
CA ASN A 111 -9.84 12.32 -6.67
C ASN A 111 -8.67 13.23 -6.25
N GLU A 112 -9.00 14.30 -5.52
CA GLU A 112 -8.03 15.31 -5.11
C GLU A 112 -6.96 14.74 -4.18
N THR A 113 -7.35 13.90 -3.23
CA THR A 113 -6.41 13.24 -2.30
C THR A 113 -5.36 12.42 -3.04
N SER A 114 -5.76 11.67 -4.07
CA SER A 114 -4.84 10.91 -4.92
C SER A 114 -3.89 11.81 -5.71
N LYS A 115 -4.39 12.96 -6.21
CA LYS A 115 -3.55 13.95 -6.90
C LYS A 115 -2.53 14.59 -5.96
N VAL A 116 -2.94 14.96 -4.75
CA VAL A 116 -2.02 15.46 -3.73
C VAL A 116 -0.97 14.40 -3.37
N PHE A 117 -1.36 13.12 -3.24
CA PHE A 117 -0.42 12.03 -3.00
C PHE A 117 0.63 11.92 -4.12
N VAL A 118 0.23 11.94 -5.38
CA VAL A 118 1.17 11.88 -6.51
C VAL A 118 2.04 13.14 -6.58
N SER A 119 1.55 14.30 -6.13
CA SER A 119 2.34 15.54 -6.09
C SER A 119 3.53 15.51 -5.10
N LEU A 120 3.61 14.50 -4.21
CA LEU A 120 4.83 14.21 -3.44
C LEU A 120 6.05 13.98 -4.35
N LEU A 121 5.84 13.47 -5.56
CA LEU A 121 6.91 13.28 -6.56
C LEU A 121 7.49 14.59 -7.11
N ASP A 122 6.82 15.72 -6.92
CA ASP A 122 7.32 17.04 -7.31
C ASP A 122 8.31 17.64 -6.30
N LEU A 123 8.40 17.03 -5.11
CA LEU A 123 9.30 17.45 -4.07
C LEU A 123 10.76 17.10 -4.40
N PRO A 124 11.74 17.92 -3.96
CA PRO A 124 13.14 17.62 -4.15
C PRO A 124 13.55 16.29 -3.50
N ARG A 125 14.22 15.43 -4.25
CA ARG A 125 14.77 14.16 -3.75
C ARG A 125 16.00 14.39 -2.87
N GLN A 126 15.77 14.70 -1.60
CA GLN A 126 16.83 14.97 -0.61
C GLN A 126 16.92 13.89 0.50
N SER A 127 16.03 12.89 0.45
CA SER A 127 15.94 11.81 1.42
C SER A 127 15.89 10.47 0.71
N ARG A 128 16.45 9.43 1.34
CA ARG A 128 16.26 8.05 0.89
C ARG A 128 14.80 7.56 0.98
N TRP A 129 13.98 8.29 1.72
CA TRP A 129 12.56 8.00 1.91
C TRP A 129 11.65 8.81 0.98
N TRP A 130 12.27 9.61 0.07
CA TRP A 130 11.52 10.29 -0.96
C TRP A 130 10.71 9.27 -1.79
N PRO A 131 9.48 9.58 -2.26
CA PRO A 131 8.81 10.87 -2.10
C PRO A 131 8.01 10.99 -0.78
N LEU A 132 7.83 9.92 -0.03
CA LEU A 132 6.89 9.87 1.11
C LEU A 132 7.36 10.70 2.31
N ILE A 133 8.68 10.81 2.50
CA ILE A 133 9.28 11.52 3.62
C ILE A 133 10.45 12.37 3.13
N GLY A 134 10.39 13.66 3.48
CA GLY A 134 11.45 14.60 3.11
C GLY A 134 10.99 16.04 3.24
N PRO A 135 11.84 17.00 2.87
CA PRO A 135 11.49 18.41 2.89
C PRO A 135 10.24 18.69 2.04
N GLY A 136 9.25 19.37 2.64
CA GLY A 136 7.97 19.68 2.01
C GLY A 136 6.92 18.56 2.06
N ALA A 137 7.28 17.32 2.41
CA ALA A 137 6.31 16.23 2.49
C ALA A 137 5.27 16.47 3.58
N HIS A 138 5.64 17.13 4.70
CA HIS A 138 4.70 17.45 5.77
C HIS A 138 3.52 18.29 5.29
N ASP A 139 3.76 19.29 4.45
CA ASP A 139 2.69 20.16 3.93
C ASP A 139 1.71 19.36 3.07
N LYS A 140 2.21 18.43 2.26
CA LYS A 140 1.38 17.53 1.45
C LYS A 140 0.57 16.55 2.28
N TRP A 141 1.17 15.95 3.31
CA TRP A 141 0.45 15.08 4.24
C TRP A 141 -0.57 15.85 5.08
N SER A 142 -0.28 17.10 5.45
CA SER A 142 -1.22 18.00 6.14
C SER A 142 -2.42 18.35 5.26
N GLU A 143 -2.18 18.61 3.98
CA GLU A 143 -3.23 18.84 2.99
C GLU A 143 -4.13 17.60 2.85
N MET A 144 -3.54 16.41 2.64
CA MET A 144 -4.30 15.16 2.57
C MET A 144 -5.07 14.88 3.87
N ARG A 145 -4.50 15.14 5.06
CA ARG A 145 -5.19 14.96 6.33
C ARG A 145 -6.36 15.93 6.50
N THR A 146 -6.32 17.09 5.87
CA THR A 146 -7.46 18.04 5.86
C THR A 146 -8.58 17.52 4.96
N LEU A 147 -8.24 16.91 3.83
CA LEU A 147 -9.21 16.29 2.92
C LEU A 147 -9.80 15.01 3.55
N GLU A 148 -8.97 14.20 4.19
CA GLU A 148 -9.31 12.88 4.73
C GLU A 148 -8.88 12.75 6.22
N PRO A 149 -9.61 13.38 7.13
CA PRO A 149 -9.21 13.43 8.54
C PRO A 149 -9.21 12.07 9.26
N LYS A 150 -9.86 11.07 8.69
CA LYS A 150 -9.91 9.70 9.23
C LYS A 150 -8.90 8.75 8.58
N GLY A 151 -8.17 9.19 7.55
CA GLY A 151 -7.22 8.38 6.83
C GLY A 151 -6.04 7.96 7.71
N LYS A 152 -5.93 6.67 8.01
CA LYS A 152 -4.92 6.14 8.94
C LYS A 152 -3.53 6.16 8.34
N LEU A 153 -3.39 5.80 7.07
CA LEU A 153 -2.11 5.90 6.36
C LEU A 153 -1.66 7.35 6.21
N ILE A 154 -2.60 8.24 5.87
CA ILE A 154 -2.36 9.68 5.80
C ILE A 154 -1.94 10.20 7.17
N HIS A 155 -2.61 9.78 8.25
CA HIS A 155 -2.25 10.13 9.62
C HIS A 155 -0.84 9.65 9.97
N TYR A 156 -0.47 8.42 9.59
CA TYR A 156 0.88 7.89 9.84
C TYR A 156 1.97 8.78 9.23
N TYR A 157 1.88 9.08 7.94
CA TYR A 157 2.89 9.90 7.28
C TYR A 157 2.85 11.36 7.73
N TYR A 158 1.68 11.90 8.01
CA TYR A 158 1.53 13.21 8.64
C TYR A 158 2.30 13.24 9.97
N ALA A 159 2.00 12.34 10.90
CA ALA A 159 2.65 12.25 12.19
C ALA A 159 4.17 12.04 12.06
N PHE A 160 4.60 11.16 11.14
CA PHE A 160 6.01 10.90 10.89
C PHE A 160 6.76 12.12 10.37
N SER A 161 6.10 12.99 9.60
CA SER A 161 6.67 14.19 8.99
C SER A 161 6.64 15.43 9.88
N ILE A 162 5.90 15.45 11.00
CA ILE A 162 5.79 16.60 11.92
C ILE A 162 7.18 17.03 12.39
N PRO A 163 7.49 18.33 12.33
CA PRO A 163 8.69 18.88 12.97
C PRO A 163 8.60 18.79 14.50
N GLY A 164 9.67 18.34 15.12
CA GLY A 164 9.76 18.21 16.58
C GLY A 164 9.27 16.85 17.10
N MET A 165 10.05 16.28 18.01
CA MET A 165 9.86 14.90 18.49
C MET A 165 8.60 14.76 19.36
N GLU A 166 8.32 15.72 20.20
CA GLU A 166 7.19 15.68 21.16
C GLU A 166 5.83 15.60 20.45
N ASN A 167 5.60 16.47 19.46
CA ASN A 167 4.37 16.47 18.67
C ASN A 167 4.25 15.18 17.84
N LYS A 168 5.36 14.70 17.28
CA LYS A 168 5.41 13.44 16.54
C LYS A 168 5.00 12.26 17.41
N ILE A 169 5.54 12.16 18.63
CA ILE A 169 5.19 11.09 19.58
C ILE A 169 3.70 11.14 19.89
N SER A 170 3.16 12.32 20.23
CA SER A 170 1.74 12.48 20.57
C SER A 170 0.81 12.02 19.44
N GLU A 171 1.10 12.40 18.20
CA GLU A 171 0.28 11.97 17.04
C GLU A 171 0.43 10.47 16.75
N MET A 172 1.63 9.91 16.91
CA MET A 172 1.86 8.47 16.74
C MET A 172 1.16 7.63 17.81
N GLU A 173 1.13 8.10 19.07
CA GLU A 173 0.40 7.45 20.16
C GLU A 173 -1.11 7.48 19.91
N SER A 174 -1.65 8.61 19.41
CA SER A 174 -3.05 8.74 19.01
C SER A 174 -3.42 7.73 17.93
N LEU A 175 -2.62 7.67 16.86
CA LEU A 175 -2.84 6.70 15.78
C LEU A 175 -2.72 5.24 16.28
N LEU A 176 -1.75 4.95 17.15
CA LEU A 176 -1.57 3.61 17.72
C LEU A 176 -2.81 3.17 18.51
N ALA A 177 -3.41 4.08 19.28
CA ALA A 177 -4.64 3.80 20.02
C ALA A 177 -5.80 3.48 19.06
N GLU A 178 -5.99 4.31 18.02
CA GLU A 178 -7.02 4.07 16.99
C GLU A 178 -6.86 2.72 16.28
N LEU A 179 -5.61 2.35 15.92
CA LEU A 179 -5.32 1.09 15.25
C LEU A 179 -5.57 -0.12 16.16
N ARG A 180 -5.23 -0.02 17.44
CA ARG A 180 -5.45 -1.12 18.41
C ARG A 180 -6.93 -1.34 18.72
N ASP A 181 -7.71 -0.27 18.78
CA ASP A 181 -9.16 -0.37 18.99
C ASP A 181 -9.88 -0.97 17.76
N GLY A 182 -9.30 -0.80 16.57
CA GLY A 182 -9.82 -1.33 15.31
C GLY A 182 -9.29 -2.71 14.91
N VAL A 183 -8.39 -3.31 15.69
CA VAL A 183 -7.87 -4.67 15.41
C VAL A 183 -8.94 -5.70 15.70
N GLY A 184 -9.66 -6.09 14.64
CA GLY A 184 -10.47 -7.31 14.61
C GLY A 184 -9.67 -8.44 13.97
N ASP A 185 -10.33 -9.56 13.73
CA ASP A 185 -9.74 -10.76 13.08
C ASP A 185 -9.50 -10.56 11.56
N SER A 186 -9.36 -9.34 11.10
CA SER A 186 -9.24 -9.00 9.68
C SER A 186 -7.80 -9.17 9.20
N GLU A 187 -7.63 -9.95 8.13
CA GLU A 187 -6.39 -10.09 7.39
C GLU A 187 -6.20 -8.98 6.34
N SER A 188 -7.06 -7.97 6.35
CA SER A 188 -7.05 -6.95 5.32
C SER A 188 -5.92 -5.95 5.48
N LEU A 189 -5.55 -5.27 4.40
CA LEU A 189 -4.33 -4.48 4.28
C LEU A 189 -4.64 -3.08 3.72
N ALA A 190 -3.62 -2.29 3.42
CA ALA A 190 -3.73 -0.88 3.07
C ALA A 190 -4.81 -0.53 2.04
N VAL A 191 -4.96 -1.32 0.97
CA VAL A 191 -5.96 -1.04 -0.07
C VAL A 191 -7.39 -1.41 0.32
N SER A 192 -7.58 -2.17 1.40
CA SER A 192 -8.89 -2.51 1.97
C SER A 192 -9.26 -1.64 3.18
N GLY A 193 -8.37 -0.73 3.57
CA GLY A 193 -8.58 0.18 4.68
C GLY A 193 -8.28 -0.38 6.07
N ASP A 194 -7.80 -1.62 6.17
CA ASP A 194 -7.19 -2.11 7.41
C ASP A 194 -5.70 -1.80 7.42
N HIS A 195 -5.30 -1.05 8.41
CA HIS A 195 -3.94 -0.56 8.57
C HIS A 195 -3.24 -1.15 9.79
N SER A 196 -3.74 -2.27 10.33
CA SER A 196 -3.15 -2.94 11.50
C SER A 196 -1.66 -3.30 11.30
N PHE A 197 -1.22 -3.51 10.05
CA PHE A 197 0.19 -3.75 9.72
C PHE A 197 1.11 -2.57 10.09
N MET A 198 0.58 -1.37 10.32
CA MET A 198 1.36 -0.20 10.76
C MET A 198 1.67 -0.20 12.26
N ILE A 199 1.03 -1.06 13.06
CA ILE A 199 1.24 -1.10 14.52
C ILE A 199 2.72 -1.33 14.86
N ALA A 200 3.36 -2.31 14.25
CA ALA A 200 4.76 -2.61 14.53
C ALA A 200 5.72 -1.46 14.16
N PRO A 201 5.64 -0.84 12.96
CA PRO A 201 6.43 0.35 12.65
C PRO A 201 6.21 1.51 13.62
N ILE A 202 4.97 1.77 14.05
CA ILE A 202 4.68 2.85 15.01
C ILE A 202 5.31 2.55 16.37
N VAL A 203 5.15 1.32 16.88
CA VAL A 203 5.77 0.86 18.13
C VAL A 203 7.29 1.03 18.09
N ASN A 204 7.92 0.68 16.97
CA ASN A 204 9.36 0.88 16.78
C ASN A 204 9.77 2.37 16.79
N VAL A 205 8.96 3.25 16.20
CA VAL A 205 9.22 4.71 16.22
C VAL A 205 9.10 5.28 17.63
N LEU A 206 8.13 4.79 18.42
CA LEU A 206 7.91 5.21 19.80
C LEU A 206 8.94 4.62 20.78
N GLY A 207 9.68 3.58 20.40
CA GLY A 207 10.72 2.96 21.22
C GLY A 207 10.20 2.03 22.32
N TYR A 208 9.02 1.42 22.09
CA TYR A 208 8.46 0.39 22.99
C TYR A 208 9.09 -0.98 22.76
#